data_ed8154e5f4752697348a7be6f774bcd3
#
_entry.id   ed8154e5f4752697348a7be6f774bcd3
#
_cell.length_a   1.000
_cell.length_b   1.000
_cell.length_c   1.000
_cell.angle_alpha   90.00
_cell.angle_beta   90.00
_cell.angle_gamma   90.00
#
_symmetry.space_group_name_H-M   'P 1'
#
loop_
_entity.id
_entity.type
_entity.pdbx_description
1 polymer ?
#
loop_
_entity_poly.entity_id
_entity_poly.type
_entity_poly.pdbx_seq_one_letter_code
_entity_poly.pdbx_strand_id
1 'polypeptide(L)' 'MSFTDKDIVLTTKEATQYLKISKPTYLRYIKLGRIKAVKAGNGWRVHQSELYRFLKVIVTE' A
#
# COMPACT_ATOMS: atom_id res chain seq x y z
N MET A 1 -0.44 -15.77 -13.30
CA MET A 1 0.08 -15.61 -13.09
C MET A 1 0.84 -14.72 -13.28
N SER A 2 0.91 -14.36 -13.64
CA SER A 2 1.68 -13.51 -14.11
C SER A 2 1.68 -12.17 -13.61
N PHE A 3 0.65 -11.67 -13.06
CA PHE A 3 0.68 -10.31 -12.65
C PHE A 3 1.61 -10.16 -11.47
N THR A 4 1.89 -11.19 -10.76
CA THR A 4 2.79 -11.09 -9.63
C THR A 4 4.22 -10.86 -10.06
N ASP A 5 4.56 -11.20 -11.29
CA ASP A 5 5.91 -10.99 -11.75
C ASP A 5 6.24 -9.52 -11.90
N LYS A 6 5.24 -8.72 -12.21
CA LYS A 6 5.46 -7.32 -12.44
C LYS A 6 5.11 -6.47 -11.25
N ASP A 7 4.47 -7.06 -10.28
CA ASP A 7 4.00 -6.30 -9.14
C ASP A 7 5.06 -6.34 -8.05
N ILE A 8 5.39 -5.18 -7.56
CA ILE A 8 6.41 -5.05 -6.54
C ILE A 8 5.74 -5.02 -5.18
N VAL A 9 6.31 -5.76 -4.24
CA VAL A 9 5.80 -5.77 -2.87
C VAL A 9 6.61 -4.77 -2.06
N LEU A 10 5.93 -3.86 -1.42
CA LEU A 10 6.55 -2.79 -0.65
C LEU A 10 6.41 -3.02 0.84
N THR A 11 7.41 -2.59 1.59
CA THR A 11 7.35 -2.61 3.03
C THR A 11 6.58 -1.38 3.49
N THR A 12 6.28 -1.31 4.79
CA THR A 12 5.60 -0.15 5.34
C THR A 12 6.39 1.12 5.06
N LYS A 13 7.70 1.06 5.24
CA LYS A 13 8.54 2.22 5.01
C LYS A 13 8.46 2.67 3.56
N GLU A 14 8.56 1.72 2.65
CA GLU A 14 8.50 2.05 1.23
C GLU A 14 7.13 2.58 0.83
N ALA A 15 6.09 1.98 1.40
CA ALA A 15 4.73 2.40 1.06
C ALA A 15 4.45 3.82 1.56
N THR A 16 4.88 4.14 2.75
CA THR A 16 4.66 5.49 3.26
C THR A 16 5.43 6.52 2.47
N GLN A 17 6.62 6.16 2.01
CA GLN A 17 7.39 7.06 1.17
C GLN A 17 6.74 7.22 -0.20
N TYR A 18 6.20 6.14 -0.72
CA TYR A 18 5.51 6.18 -2.01
C TYR A 18 4.31 7.11 -1.94
N LEU A 19 3.55 7.01 -0.86
CA LEU A 19 2.36 7.82 -0.69
C LEU A 19 2.66 9.16 -0.06
N LYS A 20 3.85 9.32 0.50
CA LYS A 20 4.26 10.54 1.18
C LYS A 20 3.34 10.87 2.33
N ILE A 21 3.05 9.88 3.13
CA ILE A 21 2.21 10.05 4.31
C ILE A 21 2.93 9.46 5.51
N SER A 22 2.45 9.77 6.68
CA SER A 22 3.06 9.26 7.90
C SER A 22 2.65 7.82 8.12
N LYS A 23 3.41 7.12 8.95
CA LYS A 23 3.11 5.73 9.26
C LYS A 23 1.76 5.58 9.94
N PRO A 24 1.41 6.39 10.94
CA PRO A 24 0.08 6.26 11.55
C PRO A 24 -1.05 6.42 10.54
N THR A 25 -0.89 7.35 9.61
CA THR A 25 -1.91 7.56 8.59
C THR A 25 -2.02 6.35 7.69
N TYR A 26 -0.88 5.78 7.31
CA TYR A 26 -0.86 4.59 6.47
C TYR A 26 -1.58 3.43 7.16
N LEU A 27 -1.29 3.21 8.43
CA LEU A 27 -1.91 2.13 9.18
C LEU A 27 -3.40 2.34 9.32
N ARG A 28 -3.82 3.58 9.45
CA ARG A 28 -5.23 3.90 9.54
C ARG A 28 -5.94 3.49 8.25
N TYR A 29 -5.35 3.78 7.10
CA TYR A 29 -5.95 3.41 5.83
C TYR A 29 -6.08 1.91 5.69
N ILE A 30 -5.10 1.17 6.21
CA ILE A 30 -5.17 -0.28 6.17
C ILE A 30 -6.33 -0.75 7.03
N LYS A 31 -6.50 -0.18 8.21
CA LYS A 31 -7.58 -0.56 9.10
C LYS A 31 -8.94 -0.23 8.52
N LEU A 32 -9.02 0.85 7.79
CA LEU A 32 -10.27 1.26 7.17
C LEU A 32 -10.58 0.45 5.92
N GLY A 33 -9.66 -0.37 5.50
CA GLY A 33 -9.88 -1.18 4.31
C GLY A 33 -9.62 -0.46 3.01
N ARG A 34 -9.04 0.72 3.07
CA ARG A 34 -8.75 1.47 1.86
C ARG A 34 -7.51 0.98 1.16
N ILE A 35 -6.58 0.42 1.92
CA ILE A 35 -5.37 -0.15 1.36
C ILE A 35 -5.34 -1.61 1.77
N LYS A 36 -5.24 -2.49 0.82
CA LYS A 36 -5.18 -3.91 1.09
C LYS A 36 -3.74 -4.32 1.27
N ALA A 37 -3.39 -4.63 2.49
CA ALA A 37 -2.04 -5.06 2.82
C ALA A 37 -2.09 -6.38 3.56
N VAL A 38 -0.98 -7.08 3.53
CA VAL A 38 -0.88 -8.37 4.18
C VAL A 38 0.11 -8.26 5.32
N LYS A 39 -0.27 -8.77 6.49
CA LYS A 39 0.63 -8.78 7.61
C LYS A 39 1.69 -9.84 7.39
N ALA A 40 2.93 -9.46 7.48
CA ALA A 40 4.03 -10.39 7.25
C ALA A 40 5.13 -10.09 8.24
N GLY A 41 5.40 -11.04 9.11
CA GLY A 41 6.41 -10.87 10.11
C GLY A 41 6.08 -9.70 11.03
N ASN A 42 6.98 -8.75 11.11
CA ASN A 42 6.79 -7.62 11.99
C ASN A 42 6.07 -6.44 11.38
N GLY A 43 5.64 -6.56 10.17
CA GLY A 43 5.01 -5.40 9.55
C GLY A 43 4.07 -5.79 8.46
N TRP A 44 3.71 -4.81 7.66
CA TRP A 44 2.76 -5.00 6.58
C TRP A 44 3.48 -4.99 5.25
N ARG A 45 2.97 -5.78 4.33
CA ARG A 45 3.46 -5.80 2.96
C ARG A 45 2.30 -5.43 2.06
N VAL A 46 2.56 -4.63 1.05
CA VAL A 46 1.51 -4.20 0.15
C VAL A 46 2.05 -4.22 -1.27
N HIS A 47 1.22 -4.59 -2.21
CA HIS A 47 1.60 -4.56 -3.62
C HIS A 47 1.57 -3.12 -4.11
N GLN A 48 2.54 -2.76 -4.92
CA GLN A 48 2.61 -1.41 -5.45
C GLN A 48 1.36 -1.05 -6.22
N SER A 49 0.77 -2.01 -6.89
CA SER A 49 -0.45 -1.76 -7.65
C SER A 49 -1.60 -1.32 -6.75
N GLU A 50 -1.63 -1.81 -5.51
CA GLU A 50 -2.67 -1.40 -4.58
C GLU A 50 -2.50 0.08 -4.23
N LEU A 51 -1.28 0.52 -4.06
CA LEU A 51 -1.03 1.91 -3.74
C LEU A 51 -1.33 2.82 -4.93
N TYR A 52 -0.98 2.35 -6.10
CA TYR A 52 -1.26 3.10 -7.32
C TYR A 52 -2.77 3.29 -7.48
N ARG A 53 -3.50 2.22 -7.24
CA ARG A 53 -4.95 2.29 -7.36
C ARG A 53 -5.54 3.21 -6.29
N PHE A 54 -5.00 3.15 -5.09
CA PHE A 54 -5.45 4.01 -4.00
C PHE A 54 -5.25 5.48 -4.34
N LEU A 55 -4.09 5.81 -4.87
CA LEU A 55 -3.81 7.19 -5.27
C LEU A 55 -4.72 7.63 -6.40
N LYS A 56 -5.00 6.74 -7.31
CA LYS A 56 -5.83 7.07 -8.44
C LYS A 56 -7.24 7.43 -7.99
N VAL A 57 -7.75 6.67 -7.05
CA VAL A 57 -9.10 6.93 -6.54
C VAL A 57 -9.15 8.27 -5.83
N ILE A 58 -8.13 8.58 -5.06
CA ILE A 58 -8.12 9.83 -4.32
C ILE A 58 -7.92 11.03 -5.22
N VAL A 59 -7.05 10.89 -6.18
CA VAL A 59 -6.66 12.03 -7.01
C VAL A 59 -7.65 12.35 -8.11
N THR A 60 -8.32 11.34 -8.61
CA THR A 60 -9.23 11.62 -9.70
C THR A 60 -10.57 12.10 -9.23
N GLU A 61 -10.81 12.34 -8.01
CA GLU A 61 -12.02 12.82 -7.60
C GLU A 61 -12.28 14.07 -7.83
#